data_1250a8929de7ddcfd60669c315882480
#
_entry.id   1250a8929de7ddcfd60669c315882480
#
_cell.length_a   1.000
_cell.length_b   1.000
_cell.length_c   1.000
_cell.angle_alpha   90.00
_cell.angle_beta   90.00
_cell.angle_gamma   90.00
#
_symmetry.space_group_name_H-M   'P 1'
#
loop_
_entity.id
_entity.type
_entity.pdbx_description
1 polymer ?
#
loop_
_entity_poly.entity_id
_entity_poly.type
_entity_poly.pdbx_seq_one_letter_code
_entity_poly.pdbx_strand_id
1 'polypeptide(L)'
;DSHRDIWEHKQELTLEKLRALEPNGGLIQCMGNLVSEGYKIAVCSNSIRKTCLTVLSKLGIMEYMDLVISNEDVKNGKPHPEMYWKAISMMSYLPEETLIVEDSPYGLLAAARSKSHILRVKNTKEVTLQNIKNKLNQINMGEIQSTPAWRDENLTVLIPMAGAGSRFQQAGYTFP
;
A
#
# COMPACT_ATOMS: atom_id res chain seq x y z
N ASP A 1 22.33 22.28 13.86
CA ASP A 1 22.50 21.96 12.47
C ASP A 1 22.47 20.46 12.16
N SER A 2 22.72 19.58 13.15
CA SER A 2 22.71 18.13 12.94
C SER A 2 21.39 17.54 12.39
N HIS A 3 20.23 18.11 12.70
CA HIS A 3 18.94 17.65 12.17
C HIS A 3 18.79 17.91 10.67
N ARG A 4 19.33 19.03 10.19
CA ARG A 4 19.30 19.37 8.76
C ARG A 4 20.22 18.46 7.96
N ASP A 5 21.42 18.21 8.48
CA ASP A 5 22.41 17.33 7.84
C ASP A 5 21.89 15.89 7.74
N ILE A 6 21.21 15.39 8.78
CA ILE A 6 20.56 14.08 8.79
C ILE A 6 19.42 14.02 7.76
N TRP A 7 18.63 15.09 7.66
CA TRP A 7 17.54 15.16 6.71
C TRP A 7 18.05 15.19 5.25
N GLU A 8 19.06 16.00 4.96
CA GLU A 8 19.69 16.10 3.64
C GLU A 8 20.33 14.76 3.23
N HIS A 9 21.09 14.12 4.11
CA HIS A 9 21.66 12.79 3.85
C HIS A 9 20.59 11.72 3.61
N LYS A 10 19.49 11.77 4.34
CA LYS A 10 18.35 10.89 4.13
C LYS A 10 17.71 11.10 2.76
N GLN A 11 17.60 12.34 2.28
CA GLN A 11 17.09 12.66 0.96
C GLN A 11 18.02 12.13 -0.15
N GLU A 12 19.33 12.28 0.00
CA GLU A 12 20.32 11.77 -0.96
C GLU A 12 20.25 10.24 -1.08
N LEU A 13 20.25 9.52 0.03
CA LEU A 13 20.09 8.06 0.05
C LEU A 13 18.77 7.59 -0.58
N THR A 14 17.71 8.36 -0.37
CA THR A 14 16.40 8.08 -1.00
C THR A 14 16.49 8.27 -2.51
N LEU A 15 17.12 9.34 -2.98
CA LEU A 15 17.31 9.63 -4.41
C LEU A 15 18.17 8.58 -5.10
N GLU A 16 19.26 8.13 -4.48
CA GLU A 16 20.10 7.05 -5.02
C GLU A 16 19.31 5.74 -5.19
N LYS A 17 18.54 5.35 -4.15
CA LYS A 17 17.69 4.16 -4.21
C LYS A 17 16.60 4.30 -5.27
N LEU A 18 16.03 5.48 -5.41
CA LEU A 18 15.05 5.76 -6.48
C LEU A 18 15.65 5.66 -7.87
N ARG A 19 16.93 6.05 -8.04
CA ARG A 19 17.64 5.91 -9.32
C ARG A 19 17.86 4.46 -9.74
N ALA A 20 18.05 3.57 -8.77
CA ALA A 20 18.27 2.15 -8.98
C ALA A 20 16.97 1.33 -9.18
N LEU A 21 15.79 1.95 -9.07
CA LEU A 21 14.53 1.26 -9.33
C LEU A 21 14.32 1.06 -10.82
N GLU A 22 13.95 -0.17 -11.16
CA GLU A 22 13.61 -0.60 -12.51
C GLU A 22 12.14 -1.08 -12.56
N PRO A 23 11.50 -1.10 -13.73
CA PRO A 23 10.17 -1.65 -13.89
C PRO A 23 10.08 -3.08 -13.36
N ASN A 24 9.01 -3.37 -12.61
CA ASN A 24 8.79 -4.70 -12.04
C ASN A 24 7.69 -5.43 -12.81
N GLY A 25 8.09 -6.30 -13.75
CA GLY A 25 7.15 -7.03 -14.61
C GLY A 25 6.10 -7.85 -13.82
N GLY A 26 6.49 -8.44 -12.68
CA GLY A 26 5.56 -9.18 -11.83
C GLY A 26 4.49 -8.29 -11.19
N LEU A 27 4.88 -7.10 -10.71
CA LEU A 27 3.92 -6.11 -10.18
C LEU A 27 3.04 -5.54 -11.30
N ILE A 28 3.62 -5.21 -12.46
CA ILE A 28 2.86 -4.71 -13.61
C ILE A 28 1.77 -5.72 -14.00
N GLN A 29 2.13 -6.98 -14.16
CA GLN A 29 1.18 -8.05 -14.48
C GLN A 29 0.11 -8.21 -13.39
N CYS A 30 0.52 -8.18 -12.13
CA CYS A 30 -0.41 -8.29 -10.99
C CYS A 30 -1.44 -7.15 -10.99
N MET A 31 -0.98 -5.88 -11.11
CA MET A 31 -1.87 -4.72 -11.16
C MET A 31 -2.79 -4.76 -12.38
N GLY A 32 -2.25 -5.05 -13.56
CA GLY A 32 -3.04 -5.14 -14.79
C GLY A 32 -4.15 -6.20 -14.71
N ASN A 33 -3.88 -7.37 -14.14
CA ASN A 33 -4.89 -8.40 -13.92
C ASN A 33 -5.98 -7.94 -12.92
N LEU A 34 -5.60 -7.32 -11.81
CA LEU A 34 -6.57 -6.81 -10.83
C LEU A 34 -7.48 -5.75 -11.46
N VAL A 35 -6.91 -4.79 -12.19
CA VAL A 35 -7.71 -3.76 -12.90
C VAL A 35 -8.62 -4.38 -13.94
N SER A 36 -8.16 -5.36 -14.72
CA SER A 36 -8.99 -6.05 -15.74
C SER A 36 -10.17 -6.82 -15.15
N GLU A 37 -10.06 -7.22 -13.88
CA GLU A 37 -11.12 -7.87 -13.11
C GLU A 37 -12.03 -6.89 -12.36
N GLY A 38 -11.83 -5.57 -12.54
CA GLY A 38 -12.66 -4.52 -11.96
C GLY A 38 -12.22 -4.02 -10.58
N TYR A 39 -11.11 -4.53 -10.02
CA TYR A 39 -10.62 -4.03 -8.74
C TYR A 39 -10.06 -2.61 -8.88
N LYS A 40 -10.34 -1.78 -7.88
CA LYS A 40 -9.75 -0.46 -7.72
C LYS A 40 -8.47 -0.54 -6.88
N ILE A 41 -7.46 0.22 -7.27
CA ILE A 41 -6.14 0.15 -6.64
C ILE A 41 -5.74 1.52 -6.10
N ALA A 42 -5.39 1.58 -4.82
CA ALA A 42 -4.84 2.78 -4.21
C ALA A 42 -3.52 2.50 -3.50
N VAL A 43 -2.69 3.52 -3.41
CA VAL A 43 -1.45 3.50 -2.64
C VAL A 43 -1.54 4.47 -1.48
N CYS A 44 -1.18 3.98 -0.28
CA CYS A 44 -1.10 4.78 0.95
C CYS A 44 0.33 4.67 1.52
N SER A 45 1.04 5.80 1.66
CA SER A 45 2.43 5.82 2.10
C SER A 45 2.75 6.99 3.02
N ASN A 46 3.60 6.74 4.05
CA ASN A 46 4.18 7.80 4.88
C ASN A 46 5.26 8.64 4.17
N SER A 47 5.54 8.36 2.91
CA SER A 47 6.44 9.17 2.08
C SER A 47 5.74 10.40 1.54
N ILE A 48 6.52 11.43 1.16
CA ILE A 48 6.00 12.61 0.46
C ILE A 48 5.46 12.23 -0.93
N ARG A 49 4.50 12.98 -1.43
CA ARG A 49 3.83 12.71 -2.71
C ARG A 49 4.81 12.52 -3.87
N LYS A 50 5.80 13.40 -3.98
CA LYS A 50 6.83 13.30 -5.04
C LYS A 50 7.54 11.95 -5.04
N THR A 51 7.91 11.44 -3.86
CA THR A 51 8.54 10.12 -3.72
C THR A 51 7.58 9.01 -4.16
N CYS A 52 6.31 9.06 -3.72
CA CYS A 52 5.30 8.07 -4.12
C CYS A 52 5.15 8.00 -5.63
N LEU A 53 4.92 9.13 -6.29
CA LEU A 53 4.75 9.18 -7.74
C LEU A 53 6.01 8.70 -8.50
N THR A 54 7.19 9.09 -8.04
CA THR A 54 8.47 8.66 -8.65
C THR A 54 8.64 7.15 -8.57
N VAL A 55 8.37 6.53 -7.40
CA VAL A 55 8.47 5.08 -7.21
C VAL A 55 7.49 4.33 -8.09
N LEU A 56 6.22 4.75 -8.11
CA LEU A 56 5.16 4.12 -8.91
C LEU A 56 5.49 4.17 -10.41
N SER A 57 5.97 5.32 -10.89
CA SER A 57 6.38 5.50 -12.30
C SER A 57 7.57 4.60 -12.65
N LYS A 58 8.59 4.54 -11.79
CA LYS A 58 9.78 3.71 -12.03
C LYS A 58 9.47 2.21 -11.98
N LEU A 59 8.56 1.79 -11.10
CA LEU A 59 8.09 0.41 -11.05
C LEU A 59 7.17 0.04 -12.23
N GLY A 60 6.72 1.02 -13.02
CA GLY A 60 5.84 0.83 -14.18
C GLY A 60 4.39 0.53 -13.78
N ILE A 61 3.96 0.93 -12.59
CA ILE A 61 2.62 0.62 -12.07
C ILE A 61 1.73 1.85 -11.84
N MET A 62 2.22 3.03 -12.16
CA MET A 62 1.48 4.29 -11.92
C MET A 62 0.15 4.34 -12.65
N GLU A 63 0.07 3.82 -13.86
CA GLU A 63 -1.15 3.83 -14.69
C GLU A 63 -2.30 2.99 -14.13
N TYR A 64 -1.99 2.05 -13.23
CA TYR A 64 -3.00 1.18 -12.58
C TYR A 64 -3.57 1.79 -11.29
N MET A 65 -3.05 2.93 -10.85
CA MET A 65 -3.45 3.54 -9.57
C MET A 65 -4.64 4.48 -9.75
N ASP A 66 -5.75 4.16 -9.11
CA ASP A 66 -6.92 5.04 -9.03
C ASP A 66 -6.69 6.18 -8.02
N LEU A 67 -5.86 5.96 -6.98
CA LEU A 67 -5.61 6.94 -5.93
C LEU A 67 -4.22 6.78 -5.31
N VAL A 68 -3.59 7.89 -4.97
CA VAL A 68 -2.33 7.93 -4.19
C VAL A 68 -2.52 8.84 -2.99
N ILE A 69 -2.37 8.30 -1.78
CA ILE A 69 -2.36 9.02 -0.51
C ILE A 69 -0.94 9.02 0.06
N SER A 70 -0.39 10.21 0.22
CA SER A 70 0.93 10.46 0.81
C SER A 70 0.80 10.97 2.26
N ASN A 71 1.92 11.18 2.94
CA ASN A 71 1.91 11.84 4.25
C ASN A 71 1.43 13.30 4.20
N GLU A 72 1.50 13.93 3.03
CA GLU A 72 1.05 15.33 2.82
C GLU A 72 -0.48 15.44 2.72
N ASP A 73 -1.17 14.32 2.55
CA ASP A 73 -2.63 14.27 2.40
C ASP A 73 -3.36 14.05 3.72
N VAL A 74 -2.65 13.74 4.79
CA VAL A 74 -3.21 13.38 6.09
C VAL A 74 -2.56 14.18 7.21
N LYS A 75 -3.29 14.37 8.29
CA LYS A 75 -2.75 14.99 9.50
C LYS A 75 -1.92 13.99 10.32
N ASN A 76 -2.35 12.75 10.36
CA ASN A 76 -1.72 11.69 11.12
C ASN A 76 -1.34 10.54 10.19
N GLY A 77 -0.02 10.33 10.00
CA GLY A 77 0.51 9.18 9.25
C GLY A 77 0.39 7.87 10.01
N LYS A 78 0.76 6.74 9.36
CA LYS A 78 0.81 5.42 10.01
C LYS A 78 1.73 5.49 11.24
N PRO A 79 1.34 4.96 12.39
CA PRO A 79 0.34 3.90 12.62
C PRO A 79 -1.10 4.38 12.82
N HIS A 80 -1.42 5.66 12.60
CA HIS A 80 -2.80 6.14 12.59
C HIS A 80 -3.51 5.65 11.31
N PRO A 81 -4.78 5.25 11.37
CA PRO A 81 -5.50 4.69 10.21
C PRO A 81 -5.99 5.75 9.20
N GLU A 82 -5.78 7.03 9.45
CA GLU A 82 -6.36 8.16 8.71
C GLU A 82 -6.16 8.05 7.18
N MET A 83 -4.96 7.66 6.72
CA MET A 83 -4.72 7.55 5.28
C MET A 83 -5.52 6.42 4.63
N TYR A 84 -5.76 5.32 5.34
CA TYR A 84 -6.62 4.24 4.84
C TYR A 84 -8.08 4.68 4.83
N TRP A 85 -8.58 5.28 5.91
CA TRP A 85 -9.94 5.83 5.95
C TRP A 85 -10.17 6.87 4.86
N LYS A 86 -9.19 7.75 4.62
CA LYS A 86 -9.26 8.74 3.55
C LYS A 86 -9.34 8.07 2.18
N ALA A 87 -8.48 7.08 1.90
CA ALA A 87 -8.51 6.35 0.64
C ALA A 87 -9.85 5.63 0.44
N ILE A 88 -10.33 4.89 1.43
CA ILE A 88 -11.60 4.18 1.43
C ILE A 88 -12.76 5.14 1.14
N SER A 89 -12.81 6.26 1.87
CA SER A 89 -13.86 7.28 1.69
C SER A 89 -13.83 7.94 0.31
N MET A 90 -12.63 8.32 -0.17
CA MET A 90 -12.48 8.97 -1.50
C MET A 90 -12.86 8.02 -2.65
N MET A 91 -12.69 6.74 -2.47
CA MET A 91 -13.06 5.72 -3.46
C MET A 91 -14.48 5.20 -3.28
N SER A 92 -15.22 5.71 -2.28
CA SER A 92 -16.61 5.35 -1.97
C SER A 92 -16.82 3.87 -1.64
N TYR A 93 -15.87 3.27 -0.92
CA TYR A 93 -15.96 1.90 -0.39
C TYR A 93 -16.13 1.88 1.12
N LEU A 94 -16.38 0.70 1.65
CA LEU A 94 -16.41 0.41 3.08
C LEU A 94 -15.11 -0.32 3.52
N PRO A 95 -14.73 -0.27 4.80
CA PRO A 95 -13.57 -1.02 5.29
C PRO A 95 -13.64 -2.53 4.99
N GLU A 96 -14.82 -3.14 5.12
CA GLU A 96 -15.09 -4.55 4.83
C GLU A 96 -15.00 -4.91 3.33
N GLU A 97 -15.09 -3.93 2.45
CA GLU A 97 -14.89 -4.07 1.00
C GLU A 97 -13.44 -3.80 0.58
N THR A 98 -12.54 -3.63 1.56
CA THR A 98 -11.19 -3.19 1.31
C THR A 98 -10.17 -4.21 1.81
N LEU A 99 -9.24 -4.62 0.95
CA LEU A 99 -8.08 -5.41 1.29
C LEU A 99 -6.82 -4.52 1.34
N ILE A 100 -6.18 -4.43 2.50
CA ILE A 100 -4.90 -3.75 2.68
C ILE A 100 -3.78 -4.79 2.62
N VAL A 101 -2.83 -4.60 1.71
CA VAL A 101 -1.61 -5.41 1.60
C VAL A 101 -0.47 -4.64 2.28
N GLU A 102 0.14 -5.16 3.34
CA GLU A 102 1.09 -4.39 4.16
C GLU A 102 2.23 -5.25 4.72
N ASP A 103 3.44 -4.68 4.79
CA ASP A 103 4.66 -5.33 5.25
C ASP A 103 5.24 -4.73 6.54
N SER A 104 4.93 -3.47 6.84
CA SER A 104 5.53 -2.76 7.96
C SER A 104 4.71 -2.87 9.25
N PRO A 105 5.34 -2.90 10.43
CA PRO A 105 4.62 -2.94 11.71
C PRO A 105 3.65 -1.76 11.90
N TYR A 106 4.07 -0.55 11.54
CA TYR A 106 3.22 0.64 11.64
C TYR A 106 2.05 0.62 10.65
N GLY A 107 2.31 0.12 9.43
CA GLY A 107 1.26 -0.05 8.43
C GLY A 107 0.24 -1.12 8.84
N LEU A 108 0.69 -2.26 9.38
CA LEU A 108 -0.18 -3.32 9.90
C LEU A 108 -1.05 -2.82 11.06
N LEU A 109 -0.50 -2.00 11.96
CA LEU A 109 -1.26 -1.41 13.05
C LEU A 109 -2.32 -0.43 12.54
N ALA A 110 -1.96 0.41 11.57
CA ALA A 110 -2.90 1.31 10.90
C ALA A 110 -4.01 0.54 10.18
N ALA A 111 -3.65 -0.53 9.45
CA ALA A 111 -4.60 -1.39 8.75
C ALA A 111 -5.58 -2.08 9.72
N ALA A 112 -5.08 -2.63 10.82
CA ALA A 112 -5.94 -3.23 11.85
C ALA A 112 -6.92 -2.22 12.45
N ARG A 113 -6.48 -0.99 12.69
CA ARG A 113 -7.32 0.10 13.20
C ARG A 113 -8.34 0.60 12.18
N SER A 114 -8.07 0.45 10.89
CA SER A 114 -9.01 0.83 9.83
C SER A 114 -10.22 -0.11 9.72
N LYS A 115 -10.16 -1.30 10.31
CA LYS A 115 -11.17 -2.37 10.24
C LYS A 115 -11.29 -3.04 8.86
N SER A 116 -10.32 -2.82 7.98
CA SER A 116 -10.25 -3.46 6.67
C SER A 116 -9.67 -4.87 6.76
N HIS A 117 -9.85 -5.66 5.70
CA HIS A 117 -9.14 -6.93 5.54
C HIS A 117 -7.64 -6.69 5.36
N ILE A 118 -6.81 -7.63 5.82
CA ILE A 118 -5.36 -7.48 5.78
C ILE A 118 -4.72 -8.70 5.13
N LEU A 119 -3.88 -8.45 4.14
CA LEU A 119 -2.89 -9.40 3.63
C LEU A 119 -1.51 -8.93 4.10
N ARG A 120 -0.97 -9.60 5.11
CA ARG A 120 0.40 -9.36 5.55
C ARG A 120 1.38 -10.02 4.58
N VAL A 121 2.36 -9.26 4.12
CA VAL A 121 3.48 -9.71 3.30
C VAL A 121 4.79 -9.38 3.99
N LYS A 122 5.88 -10.09 3.66
CA LYS A 122 7.21 -9.80 4.22
C LYS A 122 7.97 -8.76 3.39
N ASN A 123 7.69 -8.73 2.10
CA ASN A 123 8.33 -7.82 1.14
C ASN A 123 7.54 -7.81 -0.18
N THR A 124 7.99 -6.99 -1.12
CA THR A 124 7.36 -6.82 -2.44
C THR A 124 7.30 -8.10 -3.29
N LYS A 125 8.17 -9.09 -3.06
CA LYS A 125 8.14 -10.37 -3.80
C LYS A 125 6.92 -11.20 -3.46
N GLU A 126 6.32 -10.99 -2.28
CA GLU A 126 5.09 -11.65 -1.87
C GLU A 126 3.82 -10.93 -2.36
N VAL A 127 3.94 -9.74 -2.94
CA VAL A 127 2.83 -9.03 -3.59
C VAL A 127 2.61 -9.65 -4.97
N THR A 128 1.89 -10.74 -5.00
CA THR A 128 1.59 -11.52 -6.20
C THR A 128 0.09 -11.65 -6.40
N LEU A 129 -0.33 -11.80 -7.66
CA LEU A 129 -1.73 -12.04 -7.97
C LEU A 129 -2.27 -13.27 -7.21
N GLN A 130 -1.47 -14.34 -7.12
CA GLN A 130 -1.88 -15.55 -6.42
C GLN A 130 -2.14 -15.31 -4.92
N ASN A 131 -1.25 -14.61 -4.21
CA ASN A 131 -1.42 -14.32 -2.79
C ASN A 131 -2.64 -13.43 -2.54
N ILE A 132 -2.82 -12.42 -3.38
CA ILE A 132 -3.98 -11.52 -3.31
C ILE A 132 -5.26 -12.31 -3.56
N LYS A 133 -5.36 -13.09 -4.63
CA LYS A 133 -6.53 -13.92 -4.96
C LYS A 133 -6.86 -14.93 -3.87
N ASN A 134 -5.86 -15.60 -3.32
CA ASN A 134 -6.07 -16.51 -2.20
C ASN A 134 -6.71 -15.82 -1.01
N LYS A 135 -6.26 -14.60 -0.70
CA LYS A 135 -6.84 -13.81 0.40
C LYS A 135 -8.25 -13.34 0.09
N LEU A 136 -8.53 -12.87 -1.13
CA LEU A 136 -9.85 -12.47 -1.57
C LEU A 136 -10.84 -13.64 -1.52
N ASN A 137 -10.43 -14.83 -1.95
CA ASN A 137 -11.25 -16.03 -1.87
C ASN A 137 -11.57 -16.42 -0.42
N GLN A 138 -10.62 -16.27 0.51
CA GLN A 138 -10.85 -16.51 1.93
C GLN A 138 -11.90 -15.54 2.51
N ILE A 139 -11.85 -14.26 2.13
CA ILE A 139 -12.82 -13.24 2.54
C ILE A 139 -14.20 -13.63 2.03
N ASN A 140 -14.35 -13.90 0.74
CA ASN A 140 -15.62 -14.27 0.13
C ASN A 140 -16.22 -15.55 0.73
N MET A 141 -15.40 -16.54 1.05
CA MET A 141 -15.89 -17.79 1.70
C MET A 141 -16.30 -17.55 3.16
N GLY A 142 -15.63 -16.65 3.86
CA GLY A 142 -15.99 -16.23 5.23
C GLY A 142 -17.33 -15.50 5.28
N GLU A 143 -17.61 -14.65 4.31
CA GLU A 143 -18.88 -13.94 4.18
C GLU A 143 -20.06 -14.88 3.83
N ILE A 144 -19.84 -15.91 3.03
CA ILE A 144 -20.84 -16.93 2.72
C ILE A 144 -21.29 -17.71 3.96
N GLN A 145 -20.43 -17.84 4.97
CA GLN A 145 -20.77 -18.51 6.24
C GLN A 145 -21.49 -17.60 7.25
N SER A 146 -21.46 -16.29 7.08
CA SER A 146 -21.97 -15.32 8.06
C SER A 146 -23.22 -14.55 7.66
N THR A 147 -23.61 -14.50 6.37
CA THR A 147 -24.83 -13.79 5.91
C THR A 147 -25.33 -14.31 4.56
N PRO A 148 -26.67 -14.34 4.30
CA PRO A 148 -27.20 -14.65 2.99
C PRO A 148 -27.00 -13.47 2.03
N ALA A 149 -26.22 -13.73 0.98
CA ALA A 149 -26.24 -13.10 -0.32
C ALA A 149 -26.21 -11.55 -0.41
N TRP A 150 -25.05 -10.95 -0.14
CA TRP A 150 -24.63 -9.77 -0.90
C TRP A 150 -23.32 -10.13 -1.62
N ARG A 151 -23.42 -10.44 -2.91
CA ARG A 151 -22.24 -10.46 -3.79
C ARG A 151 -22.03 -9.02 -4.23
N ASP A 152 -21.12 -8.33 -3.57
CA ASP A 152 -20.60 -7.07 -4.10
C ASP A 152 -19.38 -7.38 -4.97
N GLU A 153 -19.47 -7.08 -6.26
CA GLU A 153 -18.44 -7.34 -7.26
C GLU A 153 -17.29 -6.31 -7.18
N ASN A 154 -17.28 -5.45 -6.15
CA ASN A 154 -16.42 -4.27 -6.07
C ASN A 154 -15.47 -4.27 -4.85
N LEU A 155 -14.67 -5.31 -4.67
CA LEU A 155 -13.62 -5.29 -3.65
C LEU A 155 -12.45 -4.37 -4.08
N THR A 156 -12.06 -3.44 -3.21
CA THR A 156 -10.91 -2.56 -3.42
C THR A 156 -9.64 -3.13 -2.78
N VAL A 157 -8.57 -3.19 -3.53
CA VAL A 157 -7.25 -3.60 -3.03
C VAL A 157 -6.40 -2.35 -2.77
N LEU A 158 -6.12 -2.06 -1.49
CA LEU A 158 -5.16 -1.03 -1.10
C LEU A 158 -3.78 -1.66 -0.99
N ILE A 159 -2.88 -1.32 -1.92
CA ILE A 159 -1.50 -1.79 -1.89
C ILE A 159 -0.63 -0.71 -1.27
N PRO A 160 0.01 -0.96 -0.11
CA PRO A 160 1.01 -0.06 0.38
C PRO A 160 2.21 -0.13 -0.57
N MET A 161 2.74 1.01 -0.93
CA MET A 161 4.11 1.02 -1.41
C MET A 161 4.98 0.51 -0.27
N ALA A 162 5.59 -0.67 -0.43
CA ALA A 162 6.71 -1.11 0.38
C ALA A 162 7.76 0.00 0.29
N GLY A 163 7.61 0.96 1.20
CA GLY A 163 8.34 2.21 1.11
C GLY A 163 9.80 1.98 1.44
N ALA A 164 10.61 2.92 1.04
CA ALA A 164 11.99 3.08 1.47
C ALA A 164 12.17 2.99 3.01
N GLY A 165 11.08 3.03 3.80
CA GLY A 165 11.08 2.96 5.26
C GLY A 165 11.43 1.60 5.86
N SER A 166 10.88 0.49 5.37
CA SER A 166 11.18 -0.85 5.93
C SER A 166 12.61 -1.30 5.64
N ARG A 167 13.17 -0.88 4.49
CA ARG A 167 14.59 -1.13 4.17
C ARG A 167 15.55 -0.26 4.99
N PHE A 168 15.09 0.90 5.47
CA PHE A 168 15.88 1.74 6.39
C PHE A 168 16.02 1.09 7.77
N GLN A 169 14.98 0.38 8.26
CA GLN A 169 15.08 -0.40 9.50
C GLN A 169 16.03 -1.59 9.36
N GLN A 170 16.06 -2.27 8.21
CA GLN A 170 17.04 -3.35 7.94
C GLN A 170 18.48 -2.83 7.83
N ALA A 171 18.66 -1.55 7.54
CA ALA A 171 19.96 -0.87 7.54
C ALA A 171 20.34 -0.26 8.90
N GLY A 172 19.63 -0.60 10.00
CA GLY A 172 19.95 -0.17 11.35
C GLY A 172 19.49 1.24 11.75
N TYR A 173 18.64 1.87 10.97
CA TYR A 173 18.06 3.18 11.31
C TYR A 173 16.72 3.01 12.03
N THR A 174 16.71 3.29 13.33
CA THR A 174 15.49 3.45 14.14
C THR A 174 14.97 4.87 13.96
N PHE A 175 13.69 5.02 13.62
CA PHE A 175 13.02 6.32 13.63
C PHE A 175 12.41 6.56 15.00
N PRO A 176 12.46 7.80 15.51
CA PRO A 176 11.76 8.18 16.72
C PRO A 176 10.25 8.08 16.57
#